data_d7baa18ee60ac59922eb53f699e18e63
#
_entry.id   d7baa18ee60ac59922eb53f699e18e63
#
_cell.length_a   1.000
_cell.length_b   1.000
_cell.length_c   1.000
_cell.angle_alpha   90.00
_cell.angle_beta   90.00
_cell.angle_gamma   90.00
#
_symmetry.space_group_name_H-M   'P 1'
#
loop_
_entity.id
_entity.type
_entity.pdbx_description
1 polymer ?
#
loop_
_entity_poly.entity_id
_entity_poly.type
_entity_poly.pdbx_seq_one_letter_code
_entity_poly.pdbx_strand_id
1 'polypeptide(L)'
;HQLSRLPRWQIAEKSLENSKLILVKDMDEAIELTNEYAPEHLIIETKDYMELAEKVVNAGSVFLGSYTPESAGDYASGTNHTLPTNGYAKAYSGVSLDSFIRKITFQEINREGIQNIGPAIEVMAANEQLDAHKNAVSVRLASLKWYEKFERIDTTECVGIEAILVGTWWI
;
A
#
# COMPACT_ATOMS: atom_id res chain seq x y z
N HIS A 1 2.73 -41.58 -6.13
CA HIS A 1 3.83 -42.08 -6.98
C HIS A 1 5.08 -41.19 -6.91
N GLN A 2 4.96 -39.86 -6.95
CA GLN A 2 6.13 -38.97 -6.83
C GLN A 2 6.67 -38.90 -5.39
N LEU A 3 5.79 -38.88 -4.39
CA LEU A 3 6.14 -38.80 -2.98
C LEU A 3 7.15 -39.86 -2.58
N SER A 4 6.93 -41.14 -2.95
CA SER A 4 7.79 -42.26 -2.59
C SER A 4 9.19 -42.21 -3.21
N ARG A 5 9.45 -41.30 -4.16
CA ARG A 5 10.75 -41.12 -4.81
C ARG A 5 11.57 -39.99 -4.20
N LEU A 6 10.98 -39.19 -3.28
CA LEU A 6 11.67 -38.11 -2.62
C LEU A 6 12.60 -38.63 -1.53
N PRO A 7 13.85 -38.14 -1.43
CA PRO A 7 14.75 -38.56 -0.35
C PRO A 7 14.20 -38.24 1.05
N ARG A 8 13.32 -37.24 1.16
CA ARG A 8 12.69 -36.81 2.43
C ARG A 8 11.18 -37.08 2.47
N TRP A 9 10.77 -38.19 1.89
CA TRP A 9 9.36 -38.56 1.72
C TRP A 9 8.57 -38.60 3.03
N GLN A 10 9.18 -39.03 4.16
CA GLN A 10 8.50 -39.07 5.46
C GLN A 10 8.06 -37.68 5.96
N ILE A 11 8.84 -36.64 5.65
CA ILE A 11 8.49 -35.26 6.01
C ILE A 11 7.39 -34.75 5.08
N ALA A 12 7.51 -35.00 3.78
CA ALA A 12 6.52 -34.63 2.79
C ALA A 12 5.17 -35.32 3.04
N GLU A 13 5.17 -36.60 3.48
CA GLU A 13 3.96 -37.33 3.84
C GLU A 13 3.21 -36.62 4.99
N LYS A 14 3.91 -36.22 6.05
CA LYS A 14 3.32 -35.50 7.16
C LYS A 14 2.74 -34.14 6.74
N SER A 15 3.38 -33.47 5.80
CA SER A 15 2.87 -32.24 5.23
C SER A 15 1.54 -32.45 4.51
N LEU A 16 1.40 -33.55 3.80
CA LEU A 16 0.17 -33.90 3.08
C LEU A 16 -1.02 -34.23 4.01
N GLU A 17 -0.78 -34.64 5.25
CA GLU A 17 -1.86 -34.92 6.23
C GLU A 17 -2.75 -33.69 6.47
N ASN A 18 -2.21 -32.48 6.32
CA ASN A 18 -2.95 -31.22 6.48
C ASN A 18 -3.54 -30.69 5.17
N SER A 19 -3.28 -31.38 4.06
CA SER A 19 -3.78 -30.95 2.75
C SER A 19 -5.27 -31.27 2.60
N LYS A 20 -5.97 -30.43 1.83
CA LYS A 20 -7.40 -30.61 1.53
C LYS A 20 -7.63 -30.59 0.02
N LEU A 21 -8.50 -31.48 -0.43
CA LEU A 21 -9.09 -31.40 -1.75
C LEU A 21 -10.50 -30.84 -1.60
N ILE A 22 -10.75 -29.71 -2.23
CA ILE A 22 -12.02 -28.99 -2.09
C ILE A 22 -12.73 -29.00 -3.43
N LEU A 23 -13.94 -29.52 -3.45
CA LEU A 23 -14.82 -29.48 -4.62
C LEU A 23 -15.72 -28.25 -4.51
N VAL A 24 -15.67 -27.41 -5.50
CA VAL A 24 -16.46 -26.18 -5.61
C VAL A 24 -17.45 -26.28 -6.77
N LYS A 25 -18.50 -25.47 -6.76
CA LYS A 25 -19.52 -25.47 -7.81
C LYS A 25 -19.07 -24.80 -9.10
N ASP A 26 -18.25 -23.74 -8.98
CA ASP A 26 -17.76 -22.94 -10.08
C ASP A 26 -16.46 -22.21 -9.72
N MET A 27 -15.87 -21.48 -10.67
CA MET A 27 -14.65 -20.72 -10.47
C MET A 27 -14.82 -19.48 -9.59
N ASP A 28 -15.99 -18.91 -9.51
CA ASP A 28 -16.22 -17.75 -8.64
C ASP A 28 -16.16 -18.19 -7.17
N GLU A 29 -16.78 -19.31 -6.82
CA GLU A 29 -16.65 -19.90 -5.48
C GLU A 29 -15.17 -20.29 -5.17
N ALA A 30 -14.42 -20.78 -6.16
CA ALA A 30 -13.00 -21.08 -5.99
C ALA A 30 -12.21 -19.82 -5.64
N ILE A 31 -12.45 -18.71 -6.31
CA ILE A 31 -11.78 -17.43 -6.05
C ILE A 31 -12.19 -16.82 -4.71
N GLU A 32 -13.48 -16.86 -4.36
CA GLU A 32 -13.96 -16.42 -3.04
C GLU A 32 -13.25 -17.17 -1.91
N LEU A 33 -13.20 -18.50 -1.99
CA LEU A 33 -12.52 -19.34 -1.01
C LEU A 33 -11.01 -19.03 -0.97
N THR A 34 -10.37 -18.86 -2.12
CA THR A 34 -8.95 -18.54 -2.23
C THR A 34 -8.64 -17.19 -1.58
N ASN A 35 -9.42 -16.16 -1.85
CA ASN A 35 -9.26 -14.84 -1.27
C ASN A 35 -9.53 -14.84 0.25
N GLU A 36 -10.47 -15.64 0.72
CA GLU A 36 -10.71 -15.79 2.17
C GLU A 36 -9.59 -16.57 2.85
N TYR A 37 -9.06 -17.60 2.21
CA TYR A 37 -7.92 -18.36 2.75
C TYR A 37 -6.63 -17.55 2.74
N ALA A 38 -6.44 -16.69 1.73
CA ALA A 38 -5.27 -15.84 1.54
C ALA A 38 -3.94 -16.62 1.57
N PRO A 39 -3.72 -17.51 0.59
CA PRO A 39 -2.57 -18.40 0.58
C PRO A 39 -1.25 -17.65 0.46
N GLU A 40 -0.20 -18.21 1.04
CA GLU A 40 1.18 -17.79 0.83
C GLU A 40 1.57 -17.92 -0.65
N HIS A 41 1.34 -19.10 -1.20
CA HIS A 41 1.57 -19.44 -2.61
C HIS A 41 0.24 -19.85 -3.24
N LEU A 42 -0.14 -19.20 -4.32
CA LEU A 42 -1.31 -19.53 -5.12
C LEU A 42 -0.88 -19.97 -6.52
N ILE A 43 -1.19 -21.20 -6.89
CA ILE A 43 -1.01 -21.68 -8.27
C ILE A 43 -2.37 -21.69 -8.96
N ILE A 44 -2.47 -20.99 -10.09
CA ILE A 44 -3.66 -21.00 -10.95
C ILE A 44 -3.30 -21.75 -12.24
N GLU A 45 -3.76 -23.00 -12.32
CA GLU A 45 -3.53 -23.87 -13.48
C GLU A 45 -4.87 -24.21 -14.16
N THR A 46 -5.45 -23.25 -14.83
CA THR A 46 -6.70 -23.34 -15.58
C THR A 46 -6.50 -22.80 -16.99
N LYS A 47 -7.46 -23.01 -17.90
CA LYS A 47 -7.39 -22.42 -19.24
C LYS A 47 -7.39 -20.90 -19.21
N ASP A 48 -8.21 -20.35 -18.32
CA ASP A 48 -8.48 -18.89 -18.22
C ASP A 48 -7.74 -18.28 -17.02
N TYR A 49 -6.51 -18.77 -16.73
CA TYR A 49 -5.74 -18.36 -15.55
C TYR A 49 -5.49 -16.86 -15.47
N MET A 50 -5.34 -16.15 -16.59
CA MET A 50 -5.15 -14.70 -16.61
C MET A 50 -6.38 -13.95 -16.14
N GLU A 51 -7.57 -14.35 -16.60
CA GLU A 51 -8.84 -13.77 -16.19
C GLU A 51 -9.10 -14.02 -14.69
N LEU A 52 -8.80 -15.23 -14.22
CA LEU A 52 -8.93 -15.56 -12.80
C LEU A 52 -7.93 -14.79 -11.92
N ALA A 53 -6.73 -14.53 -12.41
CA ALA A 53 -5.72 -13.76 -11.70
C ALA A 53 -6.19 -12.34 -11.38
N GLU A 54 -6.98 -11.71 -12.25
CA GLU A 54 -7.53 -10.36 -12.02
C GLU A 54 -8.52 -10.32 -10.84
N LYS A 55 -9.10 -11.45 -10.45
CA LYS A 55 -10.03 -11.59 -9.33
C LYS A 55 -9.33 -11.90 -8.00
N VAL A 56 -8.02 -12.17 -8.01
CA VAL A 56 -7.25 -12.46 -6.81
C VAL A 56 -6.92 -11.17 -6.09
N VAL A 57 -7.31 -11.06 -4.83
CA VAL A 57 -7.04 -9.89 -3.98
C VAL A 57 -6.15 -10.22 -2.78
N ASN A 58 -6.07 -11.50 -2.40
CA ASN A 58 -5.32 -11.93 -1.22
C ASN A 58 -4.47 -13.16 -1.54
N ALA A 59 -3.20 -12.97 -1.83
CA ALA A 59 -2.20 -14.03 -1.93
C ALA A 59 -0.80 -13.45 -1.67
N GLY A 60 0.13 -14.25 -1.16
CA GLY A 60 1.52 -13.84 -0.99
C GLY A 60 2.24 -13.76 -2.32
N SER A 61 2.11 -14.77 -3.16
CA SER A 61 2.59 -14.83 -4.54
C SER A 61 1.67 -15.67 -5.40
N VAL A 62 1.49 -15.31 -6.67
CA VAL A 62 0.61 -16.00 -7.61
C VAL A 62 1.42 -16.54 -8.79
N PHE A 63 1.27 -17.82 -9.08
CA PHE A 63 1.95 -18.54 -10.14
C PHE A 63 0.94 -18.94 -11.20
N LEU A 64 1.16 -18.50 -12.44
CA LEU A 64 0.18 -18.55 -13.51
C LEU A 64 0.55 -19.55 -14.60
N GLY A 65 -0.34 -20.51 -14.83
CA GLY A 65 -0.22 -21.51 -15.89
C GLY A 65 0.80 -22.61 -15.60
N SER A 66 0.84 -23.57 -16.49
CA SER A 66 1.56 -24.85 -16.32
C SER A 66 3.10 -24.76 -16.31
N TYR A 67 3.66 -23.62 -16.73
CA TYR A 67 5.11 -23.43 -16.81
C TYR A 67 5.69 -22.54 -15.72
N THR A 68 4.88 -22.17 -14.73
CA THR A 68 5.29 -21.29 -13.63
C THR A 68 5.27 -22.06 -12.30
N PRO A 69 6.28 -22.89 -12.03
CA PRO A 69 6.36 -23.61 -10.76
C PRO A 69 6.68 -22.62 -9.61
N GLU A 70 6.22 -22.93 -8.42
CA GLU A 70 6.48 -22.15 -7.19
C GLU A 70 7.99 -21.91 -6.98
N SER A 71 8.81 -22.93 -7.20
CA SER A 71 10.27 -22.83 -7.08
C SER A 71 10.93 -21.81 -8.03
N ALA A 72 10.26 -21.41 -9.12
CA ALA A 72 10.75 -20.31 -9.94
C ALA A 72 10.71 -18.99 -9.16
N GLY A 73 9.67 -18.77 -8.38
CA GLY A 73 9.54 -17.60 -7.50
C GLY A 73 10.64 -17.54 -6.46
N ASP A 74 10.98 -18.68 -5.85
CA ASP A 74 12.00 -18.75 -4.82
C ASP A 74 13.42 -18.48 -5.33
N TYR A 75 13.74 -18.91 -6.56
CA TYR A 75 15.14 -19.01 -6.98
C TYR A 75 15.51 -18.17 -8.21
N ALA A 76 14.58 -17.86 -9.10
CA ALA A 76 14.99 -17.39 -10.43
C ALA A 76 14.12 -16.30 -11.08
N SER A 77 12.83 -16.17 -10.76
CA SER A 77 11.93 -15.25 -11.46
C SER A 77 11.95 -13.80 -10.97
N GLY A 78 12.74 -13.51 -9.94
CA GLY A 78 12.94 -12.16 -9.42
C GLY A 78 11.99 -11.75 -8.29
N THR A 79 11.07 -12.62 -7.89
CA THR A 79 10.24 -12.43 -6.69
C THR A 79 11.00 -12.87 -5.43
N ASN A 80 10.44 -12.61 -4.25
CA ASN A 80 11.03 -13.00 -2.98
C ASN A 80 10.26 -14.17 -2.38
N HIS A 81 10.97 -15.11 -1.73
CA HIS A 81 10.37 -16.25 -1.04
C HIS A 81 9.87 -15.89 0.38
N THR A 82 10.21 -14.72 0.90
CA THR A 82 9.70 -14.26 2.20
C THR A 82 8.32 -13.64 2.00
N LEU A 83 7.32 -14.47 2.16
CA LEU A 83 5.91 -14.16 1.89
C LEU A 83 5.08 -14.22 3.18
N PRO A 84 3.93 -13.53 3.23
CA PRO A 84 3.03 -13.60 4.36
C PRO A 84 2.35 -14.98 4.42
N THR A 85 2.46 -15.65 5.57
CA THR A 85 1.87 -16.95 5.86
C THR A 85 0.58 -16.82 6.66
N ASN A 86 -0.14 -17.92 6.86
CA ASN A 86 -1.25 -18.03 7.82
C ASN A 86 -2.36 -16.98 7.63
N GLY A 87 -2.70 -16.66 6.38
CA GLY A 87 -3.75 -15.70 6.03
C GLY A 87 -3.32 -14.23 6.13
N TYR A 88 -2.09 -13.94 6.52
CA TYR A 88 -1.60 -12.56 6.60
C TYR A 88 -1.45 -11.87 5.24
N ALA A 89 -1.58 -12.59 4.13
CA ALA A 89 -1.66 -11.98 2.80
C ALA A 89 -2.87 -11.04 2.63
N LYS A 90 -3.84 -11.07 3.52
CA LYS A 90 -4.93 -10.06 3.61
C LYS A 90 -4.43 -8.67 4.03
N ALA A 91 -3.29 -8.57 4.70
CA ALA A 91 -2.82 -7.32 5.30
C ALA A 91 -1.37 -6.96 4.93
N TYR A 92 -0.58 -7.92 4.49
CA TYR A 92 0.85 -7.72 4.22
C TYR A 92 1.23 -8.28 2.86
N SER A 93 2.16 -7.61 2.21
CA SER A 93 2.84 -8.12 1.01
C SER A 93 4.10 -8.91 1.38
N GLY A 94 4.60 -9.71 0.44
CA GLY A 94 5.94 -10.29 0.55
C GLY A 94 7.03 -9.23 0.57
N VAL A 95 8.22 -9.61 0.98
CA VAL A 95 9.39 -8.72 0.97
C VAL A 95 9.72 -8.30 -0.45
N SER A 96 9.84 -7.02 -0.67
CA SER A 96 10.22 -6.42 -1.95
C SER A 96 11.18 -5.26 -1.73
N LEU A 97 11.59 -4.60 -2.80
CA LEU A 97 12.40 -3.38 -2.71
C LEU A 97 11.70 -2.29 -1.87
N ASP A 98 10.37 -2.19 -1.95
CA ASP A 98 9.57 -1.25 -1.16
C ASP A 98 9.72 -1.43 0.36
N SER A 99 10.06 -2.64 0.81
CA SER A 99 10.33 -2.94 2.23
C SER A 99 11.58 -2.22 2.77
N PHE A 100 12.46 -1.78 1.89
CA PHE A 100 13.75 -1.13 2.21
C PHE A 100 13.80 0.34 1.79
N ILE A 101 12.77 0.85 1.12
CA ILE A 101 12.70 2.22 0.64
C ILE A 101 11.81 3.04 1.57
N ARG A 102 12.29 4.24 1.93
CA ARG A 102 11.46 5.25 2.59
C ARG A 102 10.77 6.11 1.54
N LYS A 103 9.48 6.31 1.72
CA LYS A 103 8.67 7.23 0.92
C LYS A 103 8.45 8.50 1.73
N ILE A 104 8.89 9.65 1.20
CA ILE A 104 8.75 10.97 1.83
C ILE A 104 7.88 11.80 0.89
N THR A 105 6.85 12.42 1.43
CA THR A 105 6.01 13.34 0.69
C THR A 105 6.55 14.77 0.82
N PHE A 106 6.58 15.49 -0.29
CA PHE A 106 6.87 16.91 -0.33
C PHE A 106 5.62 17.64 -0.81
N GLN A 107 5.22 18.68 -0.09
CA GLN A 107 4.02 19.44 -0.41
C GLN A 107 4.38 20.91 -0.51
N GLU A 108 4.01 21.53 -1.61
CA GLU A 108 4.07 22.96 -1.84
C GLU A 108 2.67 23.45 -2.21
N ILE A 109 2.20 24.47 -1.53
CA ILE A 109 0.92 25.13 -1.82
C ILE A 109 1.22 26.59 -2.09
N ASN A 110 0.94 27.04 -3.31
CA ASN A 110 1.10 28.43 -3.70
C ASN A 110 -0.08 29.29 -3.17
N ARG A 111 0.00 30.60 -3.42
CA ARG A 111 -0.99 31.59 -2.96
C ARG A 111 -2.42 31.23 -3.39
N GLU A 112 -2.61 30.91 -4.67
CA GLU A 112 -3.90 30.52 -5.21
C GLU A 112 -4.39 29.18 -4.62
N GLY A 113 -3.50 28.23 -4.47
CA GLY A 113 -3.81 26.93 -3.87
C GLY A 113 -4.36 27.07 -2.46
N ILE A 114 -3.71 27.84 -1.58
CA ILE A 114 -4.20 28.04 -0.21
C ILE A 114 -5.52 28.82 -0.16
N GLN A 115 -5.74 29.75 -1.09
CA GLN A 115 -7.04 30.44 -1.20
C GLN A 115 -8.17 29.47 -1.57
N ASN A 116 -7.89 28.51 -2.46
CA ASN A 116 -8.88 27.56 -2.93
C ASN A 116 -9.22 26.49 -1.90
N ILE A 117 -8.20 25.87 -1.25
CA ILE A 117 -8.42 24.74 -0.33
C ILE A 117 -8.50 25.16 1.14
N GLY A 118 -7.98 26.34 1.49
CA GLY A 118 -7.91 26.81 2.88
C GLY A 118 -9.25 26.79 3.62
N PRO A 119 -10.34 27.31 3.04
CA PRO A 119 -11.66 27.28 3.71
C PRO A 119 -12.13 25.86 4.05
N ALA A 120 -11.86 24.88 3.19
CA ALA A 120 -12.19 23.48 3.46
C ALA A 120 -11.35 22.90 4.62
N ILE A 121 -10.05 23.23 4.66
CA ILE A 121 -9.16 22.81 5.75
C ILE A 121 -9.62 23.41 7.09
N GLU A 122 -10.01 24.69 7.11
CA GLU A 122 -10.52 25.35 8.33
C GLU A 122 -11.78 24.66 8.87
N VAL A 123 -12.72 24.28 7.99
CA VAL A 123 -13.94 23.55 8.37
C VAL A 123 -13.62 22.16 8.90
N MET A 124 -12.75 21.42 8.23
CA MET A 124 -12.34 20.08 8.65
C MET A 124 -11.65 20.11 10.02
N ALA A 125 -10.65 20.97 10.18
CA ALA A 125 -9.92 21.13 11.44
C ALA A 125 -10.83 21.57 12.60
N ALA A 126 -11.81 22.47 12.34
CA ALA A 126 -12.78 22.86 13.34
C ALA A 126 -13.67 21.70 13.79
N ASN A 127 -14.12 20.84 12.85
CA ASN A 127 -14.94 19.67 13.18
C ASN A 127 -14.17 18.63 14.01
N GLU A 128 -12.86 18.55 13.81
CA GLU A 128 -11.97 17.68 14.60
C GLU A 128 -11.53 18.35 15.93
N GLN A 129 -11.97 19.58 16.20
CA GLN A 129 -11.59 20.39 17.38
C GLN A 129 -10.08 20.70 17.43
N LEU A 130 -9.43 20.75 16.27
CA LEU A 130 -8.00 21.05 16.13
C LEU A 130 -7.80 22.56 15.82
N ASP A 131 -8.05 23.41 16.80
CA ASP A 131 -8.01 24.86 16.62
C ASP A 131 -6.65 25.40 16.16
N ALA A 132 -5.55 24.81 16.61
CA ALA A 132 -4.22 25.20 16.18
C ALA A 132 -3.99 24.90 14.68
N HIS A 133 -4.49 23.78 14.18
CA HIS A 133 -4.43 23.41 12.76
C HIS A 133 -5.28 24.36 11.92
N LYS A 134 -6.50 24.67 12.37
CA LYS A 134 -7.35 25.68 11.75
C LYS A 134 -6.64 27.04 11.69
N ASN A 135 -6.11 27.51 12.82
CA ASN A 135 -5.46 28.82 12.92
C ASN A 135 -4.22 28.89 12.00
N ALA A 136 -3.49 27.80 11.80
CA ALA A 136 -2.37 27.76 10.88
C ALA A 136 -2.77 28.15 9.45
N VAL A 137 -3.99 27.81 9.02
CA VAL A 137 -4.55 28.20 7.73
C VAL A 137 -5.12 29.64 7.80
N SER A 138 -5.89 29.94 8.83
CA SER A 138 -6.54 31.27 9.00
C SER A 138 -5.55 32.43 8.93
N VAL A 139 -4.39 32.30 9.59
CA VAL A 139 -3.36 33.35 9.57
C VAL A 139 -2.75 33.53 8.18
N ARG A 140 -2.59 32.47 7.42
CA ARG A 140 -2.09 32.52 6.04
C ARG A 140 -3.10 33.18 5.10
N LEU A 141 -4.36 32.80 5.20
CA LEU A 141 -5.44 33.44 4.43
C LEU A 141 -5.60 34.94 4.78
N ALA A 142 -5.48 35.27 6.05
CA ALA A 142 -5.51 36.68 6.49
C ALA A 142 -4.32 37.47 5.93
N SER A 143 -3.12 36.92 5.92
CA SER A 143 -1.94 37.58 5.37
C SER A 143 -2.08 37.88 3.87
N LEU A 144 -2.75 37.03 3.11
CA LEU A 144 -2.99 37.25 1.68
C LEU A 144 -3.83 38.51 1.43
N LYS A 145 -4.88 38.70 2.25
CA LYS A 145 -5.72 39.91 2.18
C LYS A 145 -4.94 41.18 2.57
N TRP A 146 -3.96 41.05 3.45
CA TRP A 146 -3.09 42.13 3.86
C TRP A 146 -2.13 42.56 2.73
N TYR A 147 -1.52 41.61 2.04
CA TYR A 147 -0.65 41.86 0.88
C TYR A 147 -1.41 42.52 -0.28
N GLU A 148 -2.64 42.13 -0.58
CA GLU A 148 -3.46 42.75 -1.62
C GLU A 148 -3.70 44.24 -1.34
N LYS A 149 -3.71 44.63 -0.07
CA LYS A 149 -3.87 46.03 0.34
C LYS A 149 -2.58 46.85 0.21
N PHE A 150 -1.41 46.20 0.19
CA PHE A 150 -0.09 46.82 0.19
C PHE A 150 0.71 46.65 -1.11
N GLU A 151 0.19 46.04 -2.14
CA GLU A 151 0.85 45.88 -3.47
C GLU A 151 1.16 47.24 -4.16
N ARG A 152 0.94 48.38 -3.51
CA ARG A 152 1.30 49.72 -3.99
C ARG A 152 2.54 50.30 -3.30
N ILE A 153 3.23 49.56 -2.46
CA ILE A 153 4.46 50.00 -1.81
C ILE A 153 5.62 49.23 -2.41
N ASP A 154 6.51 49.96 -3.11
CA ASP A 154 7.75 49.45 -3.66
C ASP A 154 8.62 48.82 -2.56
N THR A 155 8.76 47.50 -2.53
CA THR A 155 9.50 46.76 -1.51
C THR A 155 10.87 46.33 -2.02
N THR A 156 11.70 47.27 -2.43
CA THR A 156 13.10 46.99 -2.79
C THR A 156 14.03 46.83 -1.58
N GLU A 157 13.55 46.89 -0.34
CA GLU A 157 14.36 46.78 0.88
C GLU A 157 13.76 45.83 1.94
N CYS A 158 13.30 44.66 1.61
CA CYS A 158 13.05 43.63 2.62
C CYS A 158 14.16 42.57 2.61
N VAL A 159 15.09 42.64 3.55
CA VAL A 159 16.02 41.59 3.86
C VAL A 159 15.22 40.39 4.40
N GLY A 160 15.20 39.28 3.65
CA GLY A 160 14.46 38.08 4.02
C GLY A 160 15.02 37.46 5.31
N ILE A 161 14.14 37.15 6.23
CA ILE A 161 14.48 36.28 7.38
C ILE A 161 14.18 34.87 6.96
N GLU A 162 15.22 34.07 6.75
CA GLU A 162 15.10 32.63 6.52
C GLU A 162 15.00 31.92 7.88
N ALA A 163 13.89 31.25 8.14
CA ALA A 163 13.73 30.41 9.32
C ALA A 163 13.32 28.98 8.93
N ILE A 164 14.07 28.00 9.44
CA ILE A 164 13.68 26.61 9.37
C ILE A 164 13.09 26.21 10.72
N LEU A 165 11.84 25.84 10.75
CA LEU A 165 11.16 25.36 11.95
C LEU A 165 11.23 23.83 11.98
N VAL A 166 11.98 23.28 12.95
CA VAL A 166 12.05 21.84 13.20
C VAL A 166 11.29 21.57 14.49
N GLY A 167 10.14 20.89 14.38
CA GLY A 167 9.34 20.52 15.54
C GLY A 167 8.46 19.32 15.26
N THR A 168 8.24 18.50 16.28
CA THR A 168 7.21 17.46 16.28
C THR A 168 5.97 18.03 16.98
N TRP A 169 4.89 18.20 16.23
CA TRP A 169 3.63 18.67 16.78
C TRP A 169 2.75 17.46 17.09
N TRP A 170 2.70 17.12 18.39
CA TRP A 170 1.66 16.27 18.95
C TRP A 170 0.87 17.14 19.93
N ILE A 171 -0.32 17.55 19.54
CA ILE A 171 -1.35 18.03 20.45
C ILE A 171 -2.68 17.47 19.97
#